data_21ed68fcfc03a6c13dac1671ec6123ae
#
_entry.id   21ed68fcfc03a6c13dac1671ec6123ae
#
_cell.length_a   1.000
_cell.length_b   1.000
_cell.length_c   1.000
_cell.angle_alpha   90.00
_cell.angle_beta   90.00
_cell.angle_gamma   90.00
#
_symmetry.space_group_name_H-M   'P 1'
#
loop_
_entity.id
_entity.type
_entity.pdbx_description
1 polymer ?
#
loop_
_entity_poly.entity_id
_entity_poly.type
_entity_poly.pdbx_seq_one_letter_code
_entity_poly.pdbx_strand_id
1 'polypeptide(L)'
;MGICGGIELIGKVFGGKIKNKQEIGLNEIDFEKPFLGLKEKNKVYQLHNFYVDISNVKDIEIYSRSYFNIPQAIKHKSKPIYGVLFHPEVRNKGLVEEFCKL
;
A
#
# COMPACT_ATOMS: atom_id res chain seq x y z
N MET A 1 0.84 -11.07 1.30
CA MET A 1 0.91 -9.61 1.09
C MET A 1 1.12 -9.30 -0.39
N GLY A 2 0.39 -8.32 -0.91
CA GLY A 2 0.60 -7.83 -2.27
C GLY A 2 1.55 -6.64 -2.29
N ILE A 3 2.58 -6.68 -3.14
CA ILE A 3 3.56 -5.61 -3.30
C ILE A 3 3.44 -5.07 -4.72
N CYS A 4 3.33 -3.74 -4.86
CA CYS A 4 3.20 -3.06 -6.15
C CYS A 4 2.05 -3.63 -6.99
N GLY A 5 2.31 -4.41 -8.05
CA GLY A 5 1.26 -5.06 -8.83
C GLY A 5 0.34 -5.97 -8.00
N GLY A 6 0.83 -6.50 -6.88
CA GLY A 6 0.04 -7.31 -5.97
C GLY A 6 -1.08 -6.52 -5.27
N ILE A 7 -0.85 -5.25 -4.93
CA ILE A 7 -1.91 -4.41 -4.35
C ILE A 7 -3.01 -4.12 -5.38
N GLU A 8 -2.63 -3.98 -6.64
CA GLU A 8 -3.58 -3.77 -7.74
C GLU A 8 -4.48 -4.99 -7.89
N LEU A 9 -3.90 -6.18 -7.83
CA LEU A 9 -4.65 -7.44 -7.89
C LEU A 9 -5.63 -7.55 -6.71
N ILE A 10 -5.17 -7.28 -5.50
CA ILE A 10 -6.02 -7.30 -4.31
C ILE A 10 -7.19 -6.33 -4.48
N GLY A 11 -6.90 -5.09 -4.85
CA GLY A 11 -7.94 -4.09 -5.02
C GLY A 11 -8.94 -4.46 -6.10
N LYS A 12 -8.46 -5.01 -7.21
CA LYS A 12 -9.30 -5.44 -8.33
C LYS A 12 -10.25 -6.58 -7.93
N VAL A 13 -9.74 -7.56 -7.18
CA VAL A 13 -10.55 -8.69 -6.67
C VAL A 13 -11.72 -8.20 -5.82
N PHE A 14 -11.51 -7.15 -5.02
CA PHE A 14 -12.55 -6.60 -4.16
C PHE A 14 -13.35 -5.46 -4.79
N GLY A 15 -13.22 -5.24 -6.10
CA GLY A 15 -14.08 -4.31 -6.84
C GLY A 15 -13.45 -2.94 -7.15
N GLY A 16 -12.18 -2.77 -6.90
CA GLY A 16 -11.46 -1.54 -7.24
C GLY A 16 -11.19 -1.40 -8.73
N LYS A 17 -10.73 -0.22 -9.14
CA LYS A 17 -10.41 0.10 -10.54
C LYS A 17 -8.96 0.49 -10.67
N ILE A 18 -8.29 0.01 -11.73
CA ILE A 18 -6.91 0.38 -12.03
C ILE A 18 -6.89 1.72 -12.75
N LYS A 19 -6.05 2.62 -12.28
CA LYS A 19 -5.86 3.96 -12.85
C LYS A 19 -4.38 4.23 -13.08
N ASN A 20 -4.09 5.21 -13.94
CA ASN A 20 -2.72 5.59 -14.31
C ASN A 20 -2.21 6.71 -13.42
N LYS A 21 -1.05 6.51 -12.82
CA LYS A 21 -0.26 7.56 -12.18
C LYS A 21 1.13 7.01 -11.90
N GLN A 22 2.15 7.66 -12.45
CA GLN A 22 3.53 7.27 -12.20
C GLN A 22 4.04 7.90 -10.91
N GLU A 23 4.67 7.08 -10.07
CA GLU A 23 5.41 7.54 -8.91
C GLU A 23 6.74 6.76 -8.88
N ILE A 24 7.85 7.48 -8.88
CA ILE A 24 9.19 6.88 -8.95
C ILE A 24 10.10 7.56 -7.93
N GLY A 25 10.92 6.76 -7.27
CA GLY A 25 12.00 7.22 -6.39
C GLY A 25 11.65 7.13 -4.91
N LEU A 26 12.50 7.73 -4.09
CA LEU A 26 12.30 7.80 -2.64
C LEU A 26 11.38 8.97 -2.34
N ASN A 27 10.23 8.67 -1.78
CA ASN A 27 9.24 9.67 -1.41
C ASN A 27 8.75 9.42 0.01
N GLU A 28 8.35 10.49 0.68
CA GLU A 28 7.79 10.39 2.02
C GLU A 28 6.29 10.17 1.92
N ILE A 29 5.78 9.20 2.66
CA ILE A 29 4.33 8.96 2.80
C ILE A 29 3.96 9.02 4.28
N ASP A 30 2.70 9.34 4.54
CA ASP A 30 2.18 9.48 5.89
C ASP A 30 1.22 8.33 6.19
N PHE A 31 1.41 7.68 7.34
CA PHE A 31 0.54 6.61 7.81
C PHE A 31 -0.47 7.18 8.81
N GLU A 32 -1.75 7.05 8.48
CA GLU A 32 -2.84 7.49 9.36
C GLU A 32 -2.94 6.62 10.61
N LYS A 33 -2.49 5.37 10.52
CA LYS A 33 -2.46 4.37 11.60
C LYS A 33 -1.21 3.51 11.46
N PRO A 34 -0.73 2.91 12.56
CA PRO A 34 0.40 1.96 12.46
C PRO A 34 0.10 0.82 11.49
N PHE A 35 1.08 0.47 10.66
CA PHE A 35 0.96 -0.57 9.66
C PHE A 35 2.27 -1.35 9.61
N LEU A 36 2.25 -2.59 10.11
CA LEU A 36 3.40 -3.50 10.08
C LEU A 36 4.72 -2.83 10.51
N GLY A 37 4.68 -2.10 11.64
CA GLY A 37 5.84 -1.43 12.19
C GLY A 37 6.08 -0.02 11.65
N LEU A 38 5.40 0.40 10.60
CA LEU A 38 5.49 1.78 10.09
C LEU A 38 4.38 2.64 10.69
N LYS A 39 4.73 3.85 11.05
CA LYS A 39 3.78 4.84 11.59
C LYS A 39 4.25 6.24 11.25
N GLU A 40 3.31 7.19 11.22
CA GLU A 40 3.60 8.57 10.89
C GLU A 40 4.26 8.70 9.52
N LYS A 41 5.30 9.52 9.38
CA LYS A 41 5.97 9.75 8.11
C LYS A 41 7.11 8.78 7.91
N ASN A 42 7.16 8.15 6.74
CA ASN A 42 8.22 7.25 6.37
C ASN A 42 8.62 7.47 4.92
N LYS A 43 9.91 7.33 4.63
CA LYS A 43 10.39 7.31 3.25
C LYS A 43 10.23 5.91 2.69
N VAL A 44 9.67 5.83 1.50
CA VAL A 44 9.47 4.56 0.79
C VAL A 44 10.01 4.68 -0.62
N TYR A 45 10.39 3.54 -1.22
CA TYR A 45 10.80 3.51 -2.62
C TYR A 45 9.59 3.18 -3.49
N GLN A 46 9.25 4.09 -4.40
CA GLN A 46 8.14 3.93 -5.32
C GLN A 46 8.65 3.67 -6.73
N LEU A 47 8.04 2.70 -7.41
CA LEU A 47 8.32 2.41 -8.81
C LEU A 47 7.07 1.76 -9.40
N HIS A 48 6.14 2.59 -9.88
CA HIS A 48 4.90 2.11 -10.49
C HIS A 48 4.32 3.14 -11.44
N ASN A 49 3.54 2.65 -12.40
CA ASN A 49 2.84 3.47 -13.38
C ASN A 49 1.33 3.47 -13.18
N PHE A 50 0.83 2.60 -12.30
CA PHE A 50 -0.59 2.40 -12.04
C PHE A 50 -0.84 2.35 -10.54
N TYR A 51 -2.09 2.55 -10.18
CA TYR A 51 -2.56 2.32 -8.81
C TYR A 51 -3.98 1.81 -8.85
N VAL A 52 -4.48 1.30 -7.73
CA VAL A 52 -5.86 0.86 -7.62
C VAL A 52 -6.69 1.90 -6.86
N ASP A 53 -7.79 2.33 -7.48
CA ASP A 53 -8.78 3.17 -6.83
C ASP A 53 -9.76 2.26 -6.10
N ILE A 54 -9.73 2.32 -4.78
CA ILE A 54 -10.60 1.51 -3.91
C ILE A 54 -11.58 2.37 -3.12
N SER A 55 -11.87 3.59 -3.60
CA SER A 55 -12.78 4.52 -2.91
C SER A 55 -14.19 3.95 -2.71
N ASN A 56 -14.62 3.02 -3.57
CA ASN A 56 -15.92 2.37 -3.48
C ASN A 56 -15.87 0.97 -2.87
N VAL A 57 -14.70 0.54 -2.37
CA VAL A 57 -14.52 -0.81 -1.83
C VAL A 57 -14.69 -0.76 -0.31
N LYS A 58 -15.74 -1.42 0.20
CA LYS A 58 -16.11 -1.37 1.62
C LYS A 58 -15.19 -2.18 2.53
N ASP A 59 -14.66 -3.29 2.02
CA ASP A 59 -13.92 -4.26 2.84
C ASP A 59 -12.44 -3.96 2.98
N ILE A 60 -11.97 -2.92 2.31
CA ILE A 60 -10.55 -2.52 2.31
C ILE A 60 -10.39 -1.20 3.06
N GLU A 61 -9.43 -1.17 3.96
CA GLU A 61 -9.06 0.02 4.72
C GLU A 61 -7.73 0.56 4.22
N ILE A 62 -7.65 1.89 4.06
CA ILE A 62 -6.43 2.57 3.61
C ILE A 62 -5.68 3.08 4.83
N TYR A 63 -4.40 2.72 4.95
CA TYR A 63 -3.54 3.11 6.06
C TYR A 63 -2.58 4.24 5.70
N SER A 64 -2.30 4.42 4.41
CA SER A 64 -1.42 5.49 3.95
C SER A 64 -1.77 5.90 2.53
N ARG A 65 -1.61 7.20 2.25
CA ARG A 65 -1.75 7.79 0.91
C ARG A 65 -0.52 8.60 0.59
N SER A 66 -0.18 8.67 -0.70
CA SER A 66 0.89 9.54 -1.18
C SER A 66 0.42 10.99 -1.25
N TYR A 67 1.36 11.90 -1.59
CA TYR A 67 1.06 13.31 -1.82
C TYR A 67 -0.10 13.53 -2.80
N PHE A 68 -0.21 12.65 -3.81
CA PHE A 68 -1.28 12.72 -4.81
C PHE A 68 -2.56 12.00 -4.37
N ASN A 69 -2.68 11.70 -3.09
CA ASN A 69 -3.84 10.99 -2.51
C ASN A 69 -4.03 9.57 -3.05
N ILE A 70 -2.94 8.92 -3.45
CA ILE A 70 -2.95 7.56 -3.97
C ILE A 70 -2.73 6.56 -2.84
N PRO A 71 -3.58 5.52 -2.70
CA PRO A 71 -3.40 4.51 -1.66
C PRO A 71 -2.04 3.82 -1.76
N GLN A 72 -1.28 3.86 -0.67
CA GLN A 72 0.06 3.28 -0.59
C GLN A 72 0.10 2.03 0.28
N ALA A 73 -0.79 1.93 1.28
CA ALA A 73 -0.87 0.78 2.17
C ALA A 73 -2.34 0.50 2.48
N ILE A 74 -2.73 -0.75 2.31
CA ILE A 74 -4.11 -1.18 2.50
C ILE A 74 -4.16 -2.50 3.27
N LYS A 75 -5.30 -2.75 3.90
CA LYS A 75 -5.58 -4.02 4.58
C LYS A 75 -7.06 -4.33 4.48
N HIS A 76 -7.38 -5.61 4.27
CA HIS A 76 -8.77 -6.07 4.41
C HIS A 76 -9.21 -5.89 5.86
N LYS A 77 -10.43 -5.45 6.07
CA LYS A 77 -10.95 -5.14 7.42
C LYS A 77 -11.00 -6.34 8.36
N SER A 78 -11.25 -7.53 7.83
CA SER A 78 -11.44 -8.74 8.65
C SER A 78 -10.48 -9.87 8.31
N LYS A 79 -9.81 -9.86 7.15
CA LYS A 79 -8.91 -10.92 6.71
C LYS A 79 -7.45 -10.44 6.78
N PRO A 80 -6.48 -11.34 6.96
CA PRO A 80 -5.06 -10.96 7.00
C PRO A 80 -4.50 -10.72 5.59
N ILE A 81 -5.16 -9.87 4.81
CA ILE A 81 -4.76 -9.51 3.46
C ILE A 81 -4.22 -8.08 3.50
N TYR A 82 -2.93 -7.94 3.22
CA TYR A 82 -2.20 -6.67 3.26
C TYR A 82 -1.67 -6.33 1.88
N GLY A 83 -1.61 -5.06 1.54
CA GLY A 83 -1.03 -4.61 0.29
C GLY A 83 -0.29 -3.29 0.44
N VAL A 84 0.80 -3.14 -0.30
CA VAL A 84 1.56 -1.89 -0.38
C VAL A 84 1.87 -1.59 -1.84
N LEU A 85 1.83 -0.31 -2.21
CA LEU A 85 2.13 0.12 -3.57
C LEU A 85 3.63 0.39 -3.76
N PHE A 86 4.33 0.76 -2.69
CA PHE A 86 5.77 0.94 -2.70
C PHE A 86 6.51 -0.40 -2.61
N HIS A 87 7.84 -0.38 -2.71
CA HIS A 87 8.69 -1.56 -2.66
C HIS A 87 9.41 -1.66 -1.31
N PRO A 88 8.84 -2.36 -0.31
CA PRO A 88 9.45 -2.46 1.02
C PRO A 88 10.75 -3.24 1.03
N GLU A 89 10.97 -4.13 0.04
CA GLU A 89 12.21 -4.89 -0.07
C GLU A 89 13.43 -4.01 -0.36
N VAL A 90 13.21 -2.81 -0.91
CA VAL A 90 14.29 -1.87 -1.21
C VAL A 90 14.74 -1.11 0.04
N ARG A 91 13.81 -0.63 0.86
CA ARG A 91 14.13 0.24 1.98
C ARG A 91 13.49 -0.18 3.30
N ASN A 92 12.25 -0.65 3.27
CA ASN A 92 11.45 -0.87 4.48
C ASN A 92 11.34 -2.37 4.80
N LYS A 93 12.45 -3.07 4.86
CA LYS A 93 12.50 -4.53 5.07
C LYS A 93 11.83 -4.97 6.36
N GLY A 94 11.87 -4.13 7.40
CA GLY A 94 11.18 -4.40 8.66
C GLY A 94 9.69 -4.62 8.52
N LEU A 95 9.04 -3.98 7.53
CA LEU A 95 7.63 -4.20 7.23
C LEU A 95 7.38 -5.65 6.82
N VAL A 96 8.24 -6.19 5.95
CA VAL A 96 8.13 -7.59 5.50
C VAL A 96 8.34 -8.54 6.67
N GLU A 97 9.32 -8.26 7.53
CA GLU A 97 9.58 -9.07 8.72
C GLU A 97 8.38 -9.08 9.66
N GLU A 98 7.76 -7.93 9.90
CA GLU A 98 6.57 -7.83 10.75
C GLU A 98 5.39 -8.60 10.14
N PHE A 99 5.22 -8.55 8.83
CA PHE A 99 4.20 -9.34 8.15
C PHE A 99 4.42 -10.85 8.38
N CYS A 100 5.66 -11.30 8.28
CA CYS A 100 6.00 -12.72 8.44
C CYS A 100 5.78 -13.23 9.87
N LYS A 101 5.68 -12.34 10.85
CA LYS A 101 5.40 -12.70 12.24
C LYS A 101 3.92 -12.85 12.58
N LEU A 102 3.05 -12.49 11.68
CA LEU A 102 1.61 -12.55 11.91
C LEU A 102 1.08 -13.99 12.01
#